data_9fa0e697a153e1c5eb2fbcf441aeaa77
#
_entry.id   9fa0e697a153e1c5eb2fbcf441aeaa77
#
_cell.length_a   1.000
_cell.length_b   1.000
_cell.length_c   1.000
_cell.angle_alpha   90.00
_cell.angle_beta   90.00
_cell.angle_gamma   90.00
#
_symmetry.space_group_name_H-M   'P 1'
#
loop_
_entity.id
_entity.type
_entity.pdbx_description
1 polymer ?
#
loop_
_entity_poly.entity_id
_entity_poly.type
_entity_poly.pdbx_seq_one_letter_code
_entity_poly.pdbx_strand_id
1 'polypeptide(L)'
;TYHHYFNIIVKLPKEILLKYRLNKLSFDYVVDQIKTKYLNSIAHPSEMVGVVAAQSIGEPCTQLTLNSVEWNTPILLDINGKFKKIKIGEYIDNRIKNSKEENIENHPNDTTLEYIKDDKVKVLAPTEDGRIIWDNIKAVTKHPVINEDGSSTLLKVTTKSGRTITATKAKGF
;
A
#
# COMPACT_ATOMS: atom_id res chain seq x y z
N THR A 1 -31.21 -7.16 -25.83
CA THR A 1 -31.26 -6.59 -24.46
C THR A 1 -31.22 -7.74 -23.46
N TYR A 2 -30.05 -8.06 -22.92
CA TYR A 2 -29.91 -9.05 -21.87
C TYR A 2 -30.21 -8.38 -20.54
N HIS A 3 -31.41 -8.58 -20.00
CA HIS A 3 -31.74 -8.24 -18.63
C HIS A 3 -31.15 -9.34 -17.73
N HIS A 4 -30.01 -9.11 -17.16
CA HIS A 4 -29.52 -9.95 -16.07
C HIS A 4 -30.21 -9.53 -14.79
N TYR A 5 -31.24 -10.28 -14.41
CA TYR A 5 -31.83 -10.18 -13.07
C TYR A 5 -30.90 -10.84 -12.07
N PHE A 6 -30.18 -10.05 -11.30
CA PHE A 6 -29.51 -10.56 -10.12
C PHE A 6 -30.52 -10.70 -8.99
N ASN A 7 -30.89 -11.92 -8.65
CA ASN A 7 -31.68 -12.20 -7.47
C ASN A 7 -30.78 -12.13 -6.24
N ILE A 8 -30.82 -11.02 -5.52
CA ILE A 8 -30.15 -10.90 -4.22
C ILE A 8 -31.09 -11.56 -3.20
N ILE A 9 -30.72 -12.74 -2.74
CA ILE A 9 -31.42 -13.43 -1.64
C ILE A 9 -30.80 -12.97 -0.33
N VAL A 10 -31.46 -12.07 0.36
CA VAL A 10 -31.07 -11.64 1.71
C VAL A 10 -31.77 -12.56 2.70
N LYS A 11 -31.02 -13.50 3.32
CA LYS A 11 -31.47 -14.26 4.47
C LYS A 11 -31.10 -13.50 5.74
N LEU A 12 -32.10 -12.84 6.34
CA LEU A 12 -31.93 -12.26 7.67
C LEU A 12 -32.22 -13.32 8.73
N PRO A 13 -31.26 -13.63 9.64
CA PRO A 13 -31.52 -14.51 10.76
C PRO A 13 -32.69 -14.00 11.60
N LYS A 14 -33.57 -14.90 12.05
CA LYS A 14 -34.72 -14.56 12.89
C LYS A 14 -34.34 -13.75 14.12
N GLU A 15 -33.17 -14.01 14.68
CA GLU A 15 -32.57 -13.29 15.81
C GLU A 15 -32.35 -11.80 15.54
N ILE A 16 -31.90 -11.44 14.33
CA ILE A 16 -31.71 -10.04 13.90
C ILE A 16 -33.06 -9.34 13.78
N LEU A 17 -34.06 -10.00 13.19
CA LEU A 17 -35.40 -9.44 13.06
C LEU A 17 -36.00 -9.13 14.43
N LEU A 18 -35.85 -10.03 15.38
CA LEU A 18 -36.33 -9.87 16.77
C LEU A 18 -35.55 -8.79 17.52
N LYS A 19 -34.21 -8.77 17.38
CA LYS A 19 -33.34 -7.82 18.07
C LYS A 19 -33.62 -6.37 17.66
N TYR A 20 -33.83 -6.12 16.35
CA TYR A 20 -34.05 -4.77 15.81
C TYR A 20 -35.54 -4.44 15.60
N ARG A 21 -36.45 -5.35 15.96
CA ARG A 21 -37.92 -5.18 15.84
C ARG A 21 -38.32 -4.65 14.46
N LEU A 22 -37.75 -5.22 13.39
CA LEU A 22 -38.03 -4.81 12.01
C LEU A 22 -39.47 -5.14 11.66
N ASN A 23 -40.29 -4.11 11.44
CA ASN A 23 -41.61 -4.27 10.86
C ASN A 23 -41.51 -4.30 9.33
N LYS A 24 -42.63 -4.57 8.64
CA LYS A 24 -42.68 -4.65 7.18
C LYS A 24 -42.16 -3.38 6.50
N LEU A 25 -42.58 -2.19 6.99
CA LEU A 25 -42.16 -0.91 6.40
C LEU A 25 -40.65 -0.69 6.54
N SER A 26 -40.08 -1.00 7.69
CA SER A 26 -38.64 -0.89 7.93
C SER A 26 -37.85 -1.87 7.05
N PHE A 27 -38.39 -3.07 6.86
CA PHE A 27 -37.75 -4.06 5.99
C PHE A 27 -37.79 -3.62 4.52
N ASP A 28 -38.93 -3.15 4.02
CA ASP A 28 -39.08 -2.65 2.66
C ASP A 28 -38.13 -1.46 2.40
N TYR A 29 -37.99 -0.55 3.36
CA TYR A 29 -37.03 0.55 3.31
C TYR A 29 -35.58 0.06 3.20
N VAL A 30 -35.17 -0.94 3.99
CA VAL A 30 -33.83 -1.54 3.92
C VAL A 30 -33.60 -2.14 2.53
N VAL A 31 -34.57 -2.86 1.99
CA VAL A 31 -34.48 -3.47 0.65
C VAL A 31 -34.29 -2.39 -0.43
N ASP A 32 -35.07 -1.29 -0.35
CA ASP A 32 -34.93 -0.19 -1.30
C ASP A 32 -33.60 0.54 -1.18
N GLN A 33 -33.07 0.72 0.03
CA GLN A 33 -31.73 1.28 0.24
C GLN A 33 -30.64 0.38 -0.35
N ILE A 34 -30.76 -0.95 -0.19
CA ILE A 34 -29.83 -1.90 -0.81
C ILE A 34 -29.88 -1.81 -2.32
N LYS A 35 -31.09 -1.79 -2.91
CA LYS A 35 -31.26 -1.63 -4.38
C LYS A 35 -30.64 -0.34 -4.89
N THR A 36 -30.92 0.77 -4.22
CA THR A 36 -30.40 2.09 -4.61
C THR A 36 -28.87 2.13 -4.52
N LYS A 37 -28.27 1.64 -3.43
CA LYS A 37 -26.81 1.55 -3.30
C LYS A 37 -26.18 0.64 -4.33
N TYR A 38 -26.81 -0.49 -4.63
CA TYR A 38 -26.33 -1.41 -5.66
C TYR A 38 -26.34 -0.74 -7.04
N LEU A 39 -27.46 -0.10 -7.44
CA LEU A 39 -27.57 0.59 -8.71
C LEU A 39 -26.55 1.74 -8.83
N ASN A 40 -26.31 2.48 -7.75
CA ASN A 40 -25.33 3.56 -7.72
C ASN A 40 -23.87 3.08 -7.73
N SER A 41 -23.62 1.80 -7.43
CA SER A 41 -22.27 1.18 -7.48
C SER A 41 -21.96 0.52 -8.81
N ILE A 42 -22.92 0.44 -9.73
CA ILE A 42 -22.69 -0.09 -11.08
C ILE A 42 -22.00 0.98 -11.92
N ALA A 43 -20.91 0.60 -12.57
CA ALA A 43 -20.21 1.47 -13.52
C ALA A 43 -21.14 1.89 -14.66
N HIS A 44 -21.08 3.16 -15.04
CA HIS A 44 -21.89 3.66 -16.15
C HIS A 44 -21.48 3.01 -17.48
N PRO A 45 -22.41 2.79 -18.41
CA PRO A 45 -22.07 2.40 -19.78
C PRO A 45 -21.07 3.38 -20.37
N SER A 46 -20.02 2.89 -21.02
CA SER A 46 -18.91 3.65 -21.59
C SER A 46 -17.83 4.10 -20.60
N GLU A 47 -17.90 3.74 -19.32
CA GLU A 47 -16.80 3.98 -18.38
C GLU A 47 -15.63 3.04 -18.68
N MET A 48 -14.41 3.60 -18.78
CA MET A 48 -13.20 2.84 -19.11
C MET A 48 -12.65 2.13 -17.85
N VAL A 49 -13.43 1.19 -17.31
CA VAL A 49 -13.08 0.48 -16.05
C VAL A 49 -11.73 -0.22 -16.10
N GLY A 50 -11.33 -0.72 -17.27
CA GLY A 50 -10.01 -1.33 -17.47
C GLY A 50 -8.86 -0.34 -17.29
N VAL A 51 -9.00 0.89 -17.80
CA VAL A 51 -8.01 1.96 -17.64
C VAL A 51 -7.95 2.42 -16.19
N VAL A 52 -9.08 2.60 -15.53
CA VAL A 52 -9.16 2.98 -14.10
C VAL A 52 -8.52 1.91 -13.23
N ALA A 53 -8.79 0.63 -13.48
CA ALA A 53 -8.16 -0.47 -12.77
C ALA A 53 -6.64 -0.52 -13.01
N ALA A 54 -6.19 -0.36 -14.26
CA ALA A 54 -4.77 -0.34 -14.60
C ALA A 54 -4.03 0.84 -13.94
N GLN A 55 -4.64 2.03 -13.91
CA GLN A 55 -4.09 3.20 -13.19
C GLN A 55 -4.00 2.94 -11.68
N SER A 56 -5.05 2.38 -11.08
CA SER A 56 -5.09 2.10 -9.63
C SER A 56 -4.05 1.07 -9.20
N ILE A 57 -3.63 0.17 -10.09
CA ILE A 57 -2.56 -0.80 -9.84
C ILE A 57 -1.19 -0.21 -10.21
N GLY A 58 -1.11 0.53 -11.31
CA GLY A 58 0.14 1.08 -11.84
C GLY A 58 0.68 2.25 -11.01
N GLU A 59 -0.20 3.11 -10.51
CA GLU A 59 0.20 4.29 -9.73
C GLU A 59 0.97 3.94 -8.44
N PRO A 60 0.51 3.01 -7.58
CA PRO A 60 1.29 2.58 -6.41
C PRO A 60 2.61 1.92 -6.78
N CYS A 61 2.65 1.10 -7.83
CA CYS A 61 3.88 0.48 -8.31
C CYS A 61 4.91 1.53 -8.75
N THR A 62 4.48 2.55 -9.49
CA THR A 62 5.35 3.64 -9.95
C THR A 62 5.86 4.47 -8.77
N GLN A 63 5.02 4.75 -7.77
CA GLN A 63 5.42 5.47 -6.55
C GLN A 63 6.41 4.68 -5.70
N LEU A 64 6.28 3.35 -5.61
CA LEU A 64 7.22 2.49 -4.89
C LEU A 64 8.63 2.49 -5.52
N THR A 65 8.74 2.66 -6.85
CA THR A 65 10.03 2.70 -7.55
C THR A 65 10.66 4.10 -7.58
N LEU A 66 9.87 5.15 -7.39
CA LEU A 66 10.31 6.53 -7.58
C LEU A 66 11.04 7.15 -6.38
N ASN A 67 10.89 6.62 -5.17
CA ASN A 67 11.42 7.23 -3.93
C ASN A 67 12.38 6.30 -3.18
N SER A 68 13.45 5.87 -3.86
CA SER A 68 14.43 4.99 -3.24
C SER A 68 15.70 5.72 -2.85
N VAL A 69 16.30 5.27 -1.76
CA VAL A 69 17.56 5.81 -1.23
C VAL A 69 18.70 4.82 -1.45
N GLU A 70 19.93 5.35 -1.44
CA GLU A 70 21.14 4.56 -1.57
C GLU A 70 21.27 3.51 -0.44
N TRP A 71 21.86 2.37 -0.77
CA TRP A 71 22.11 1.24 0.14
C TRP A 71 22.79 1.67 1.46
N ASN A 72 23.73 2.63 1.41
CA ASN A 72 24.46 3.12 2.58
C ASN A 72 23.68 4.10 3.47
N THR A 73 22.46 4.49 3.08
CA THR A 73 21.67 5.45 3.85
C THR A 73 21.41 4.94 5.26
N PRO A 74 21.79 5.70 6.31
CA PRO A 74 21.56 5.29 7.68
C PRO A 74 20.09 5.46 8.06
N ILE A 75 19.51 4.44 8.65
CA ILE A 75 18.16 4.47 9.24
C ILE A 75 18.21 4.17 10.72
N LEU A 76 17.24 4.69 11.45
CA LEU A 76 17.05 4.41 12.87
C LEU A 76 15.86 3.45 13.02
N LEU A 77 16.10 2.30 13.63
CA LEU A 77 15.08 1.29 13.89
C LEU A 77 14.89 1.11 15.41
N ASP A 78 13.66 0.87 15.79
CA ASP A 78 13.31 0.32 17.09
C ASP A 78 13.05 -1.18 16.93
N ILE A 79 13.88 -1.99 17.55
CA ILE A 79 13.78 -3.46 17.53
C ILE A 79 13.50 -3.92 18.96
N ASN A 80 12.25 -4.27 19.26
CA ASN A 80 11.81 -4.68 20.61
C ASN A 80 12.19 -3.67 21.71
N GLY A 81 12.02 -2.36 21.47
CA GLY A 81 12.37 -1.30 22.42
C GLY A 81 13.87 -0.94 22.48
N LYS A 82 14.69 -1.50 21.59
CA LYS A 82 16.11 -1.15 21.47
C LYS A 82 16.36 -0.37 20.18
N PHE A 83 16.86 0.85 20.30
CA PHE A 83 17.17 1.70 19.16
C PHE A 83 18.49 1.30 18.52
N LYS A 84 18.46 1.08 17.21
CA LYS A 84 19.65 0.71 16.43
C LYS A 84 19.74 1.57 15.17
N LYS A 85 20.91 2.17 14.95
CA LYS A 85 21.24 2.85 13.69
C LYS A 85 21.98 1.87 12.80
N ILE A 86 21.42 1.59 11.61
CA ILE A 86 22.01 0.66 10.63
C ILE A 86 21.88 1.24 9.22
N LYS A 87 22.58 0.66 8.25
CA LYS A 87 22.40 0.98 6.83
C LYS A 87 21.12 0.32 6.33
N ILE A 88 20.30 1.05 5.56
CA ILE A 88 19.03 0.54 5.03
C ILE A 88 19.25 -0.72 4.19
N GLY A 89 20.26 -0.73 3.32
CA GLY A 89 20.56 -1.87 2.47
C GLY A 89 20.98 -3.10 3.28
N GLU A 90 21.77 -2.94 4.33
CA GLU A 90 22.15 -4.04 5.23
C GLU A 90 20.92 -4.65 5.91
N TYR A 91 19.98 -3.81 6.36
CA TYR A 91 18.74 -4.29 6.96
C TYR A 91 17.90 -5.07 5.94
N ILE A 92 17.69 -4.51 4.74
CA ILE A 92 16.88 -5.13 3.69
C ILE A 92 17.50 -6.44 3.20
N ASP A 93 18.82 -6.46 2.90
CA ASP A 93 19.50 -7.66 2.44
C ASP A 93 19.42 -8.81 3.46
N ASN A 94 19.62 -8.49 4.74
CA ASN A 94 19.48 -9.48 5.83
C ASN A 94 18.03 -9.99 5.97
N ARG A 95 17.03 -9.12 5.76
CA ARG A 95 15.63 -9.53 5.81
C ARG A 95 15.28 -10.47 4.67
N ILE A 96 15.57 -10.08 3.43
CA ILE A 96 15.29 -10.89 2.23
C ILE A 96 15.99 -12.25 2.33
N LYS A 97 17.27 -12.29 2.79
CA LYS A 97 18.01 -13.54 2.94
C LYS A 97 17.43 -14.50 3.97
N ASN A 98 16.81 -13.98 5.03
CA ASN A 98 16.27 -14.78 6.14
C ASN A 98 14.75 -14.96 6.06
N SER A 99 14.10 -14.37 5.04
CA SER A 99 12.66 -14.47 4.86
C SER A 99 12.26 -15.80 4.22
N LYS A 100 11.02 -16.21 4.47
CA LYS A 100 10.44 -17.36 3.78
C LYS A 100 10.02 -16.95 2.37
N GLU A 101 10.13 -17.86 1.41
CA GLU A 101 9.76 -17.61 0.00
C GLU A 101 8.31 -17.12 -0.17
N GLU A 102 7.40 -17.57 0.68
CA GLU A 102 5.97 -17.16 0.67
C GLU A 102 5.73 -15.67 0.95
N ASN A 103 6.70 -14.96 1.53
CA ASN A 103 6.62 -13.53 1.84
C ASN A 103 7.39 -12.66 0.85
N ILE A 104 8.05 -13.29 -0.14
CA ILE A 104 8.86 -12.59 -1.13
C ILE A 104 8.12 -12.58 -2.47
N GLU A 105 7.96 -11.41 -3.05
CA GLU A 105 7.46 -11.22 -4.40
C GLU A 105 8.56 -10.65 -5.29
N ASN A 106 8.78 -11.30 -6.42
CA ASN A 106 9.70 -10.81 -7.45
C ASN A 106 8.90 -10.15 -8.56
N HIS A 107 9.19 -8.89 -8.80
CA HIS A 107 8.57 -8.08 -9.84
C HIS A 107 9.52 -7.88 -11.04
N PRO A 108 9.01 -7.42 -12.20
CA PRO A 108 9.84 -7.05 -13.33
C PRO A 108 10.95 -6.07 -12.94
N ASN A 109 12.05 -6.05 -13.73
CA ASN A 109 13.25 -5.23 -13.50
C ASN A 109 14.01 -5.55 -12.19
N ASP A 110 14.10 -6.85 -11.84
CA ASP A 110 14.82 -7.33 -10.65
C ASP A 110 14.41 -6.64 -9.33
N THR A 111 13.15 -6.24 -9.26
CA THR A 111 12.59 -5.67 -8.03
C THR A 111 12.12 -6.79 -7.12
N THR A 112 12.63 -6.81 -5.89
CA THR A 112 12.22 -7.75 -4.83
C THR A 112 11.46 -7.00 -3.76
N LEU A 113 10.28 -7.51 -3.39
CA LEU A 113 9.43 -7.03 -2.30
C LEU A 113 9.34 -8.12 -1.23
N GLU A 114 9.50 -7.77 0.04
CA GLU A 114 9.24 -8.65 1.18
C GLU A 114 8.18 -8.02 2.08
N TYR A 115 7.07 -8.74 2.32
CA TYR A 115 6.05 -8.34 3.29
C TYR A 115 6.47 -8.74 4.71
N ILE A 116 6.44 -7.79 5.63
CA ILE A 116 6.77 -7.98 7.02
C ILE A 116 5.47 -8.19 7.82
N LYS A 117 5.31 -9.39 8.37
CA LYS A 117 4.14 -9.77 9.18
C LYS A 117 4.37 -9.62 10.69
N ASP A 118 5.61 -9.30 11.11
CA ASP A 118 5.93 -9.14 12.52
C ASP A 118 5.96 -7.66 12.94
N ASP A 119 5.36 -7.35 14.08
CA ASP A 119 5.26 -5.98 14.62
C ASP A 119 6.46 -5.60 15.52
N LYS A 120 7.57 -6.33 15.44
CA LYS A 120 8.72 -6.16 16.34
C LYS A 120 9.68 -5.07 15.93
N VAL A 121 9.59 -4.60 14.67
CA VAL A 121 10.49 -3.59 14.12
C VAL A 121 9.70 -2.38 13.68
N LYS A 122 10.07 -1.23 14.24
CA LYS A 122 9.47 0.06 13.93
C LYS A 122 10.48 1.02 13.34
N VAL A 123 9.99 1.95 12.54
CA VAL A 123 10.75 3.03 11.92
C VAL A 123 10.07 4.37 12.20
N LEU A 124 10.83 5.46 12.17
CA LEU A 124 10.26 6.80 12.24
C LEU A 124 9.48 7.10 10.97
N ALA A 125 8.19 7.35 11.09
CA ALA A 125 7.29 7.68 10.01
C ALA A 125 6.56 9.00 10.27
N PRO A 126 6.36 9.87 9.25
CA PRO A 126 5.53 11.05 9.38
C PRO A 126 4.05 10.65 9.37
N THR A 127 3.24 11.31 10.20
CA THR A 127 1.78 11.27 10.13
C THR A 127 1.26 12.37 9.21
N GLU A 128 -0.01 12.29 8.82
CA GLU A 128 -0.69 13.34 8.03
C GLU A 128 -0.65 14.72 8.72
N ASP A 129 -0.65 14.75 10.06
CA ASP A 129 -0.52 15.96 10.86
C ASP A 129 0.92 16.52 10.93
N GLY A 130 1.87 15.92 10.23
CA GLY A 130 3.29 16.32 10.25
C GLY A 130 4.07 15.92 11.51
N ARG A 131 3.51 15.09 12.38
CA ARG A 131 4.21 14.52 13.53
C ARG A 131 5.04 13.32 13.11
N ILE A 132 6.11 13.04 13.84
CA ILE A 132 6.94 11.86 13.64
C ILE A 132 6.60 10.84 14.73
N ILE A 133 6.21 9.64 14.31
CA ILE A 133 5.88 8.53 15.22
C ILE A 133 6.72 7.29 14.88
N TRP A 134 6.80 6.37 15.82
CA TRP A 134 7.30 5.02 15.57
C TRP A 134 6.19 4.15 15.01
N ASP A 135 6.32 3.75 13.76
CA ASP A 135 5.34 2.90 13.07
C ASP A 135 5.95 1.59 12.59
N ASN A 136 5.13 0.56 12.47
CA ASN A 136 5.56 -0.76 12.05
C ASN A 136 5.92 -0.77 10.56
N ILE A 137 7.00 -1.48 10.21
CA ILE A 137 7.39 -1.67 8.82
C ILE A 137 6.48 -2.73 8.20
N LYS A 138 5.71 -2.38 7.19
CA LYS A 138 4.78 -3.28 6.48
C LYS A 138 5.47 -4.11 5.41
N ALA A 139 6.41 -3.49 4.70
CA ALA A 139 7.16 -4.14 3.64
C ALA A 139 8.50 -3.45 3.43
N VAL A 140 9.45 -4.18 2.83
CA VAL A 140 10.72 -3.64 2.32
C VAL A 140 10.87 -3.96 0.84
N THR A 141 11.47 -3.05 0.10
CA THR A 141 11.72 -3.21 -1.34
C THR A 141 13.20 -3.04 -1.66
N LYS A 142 13.66 -3.83 -2.62
CA LYS A 142 14.98 -3.72 -3.21
C LYS A 142 14.85 -3.75 -4.73
N HIS A 143 15.42 -2.77 -5.40
CA HIS A 143 15.42 -2.71 -6.86
C HIS A 143 16.70 -2.06 -7.40
N PRO A 144 17.13 -2.40 -8.62
CA PRO A 144 18.21 -1.70 -9.30
C PRO A 144 17.75 -0.28 -9.66
N VAL A 145 18.71 0.63 -9.76
CA VAL A 145 18.44 1.99 -10.21
C VAL A 145 18.40 2.00 -11.74
N ILE A 146 17.22 2.25 -12.30
CA ILE A 146 17.01 2.41 -13.73
C ILE A 146 16.25 3.73 -13.93
N ASN A 147 16.93 4.76 -14.42
CA ASN A 147 16.31 6.05 -14.73
C ASN A 147 15.62 6.00 -16.10
N GLU A 148 14.74 6.96 -16.39
CA GLU A 148 14.04 7.08 -17.68
C GLU A 148 14.99 7.18 -18.88
N ASP A 149 16.21 7.71 -18.68
CA ASP A 149 17.28 7.81 -19.66
C ASP A 149 18.14 6.54 -19.79
N GLY A 150 17.76 5.44 -19.11
CA GLY A 150 18.51 4.18 -19.05
C GLY A 150 19.77 4.23 -18.17
N SER A 151 20.06 5.36 -17.52
CA SER A 151 21.20 5.48 -16.61
C SER A 151 20.91 4.87 -15.24
N SER A 152 21.96 4.47 -14.52
CA SER A 152 21.89 3.98 -13.14
C SER A 152 22.42 5.00 -12.12
N THR A 153 22.27 6.30 -12.41
CA THR A 153 22.80 7.37 -11.57
C THR A 153 21.84 7.78 -10.47
N LEU A 154 22.39 8.10 -9.29
CA LEU A 154 21.68 8.63 -8.13
C LEU A 154 21.96 10.13 -7.99
N LEU A 155 21.03 10.87 -7.37
CA LEU A 155 21.21 12.26 -6.98
C LEU A 155 21.66 12.33 -5.52
N LYS A 156 22.74 13.06 -5.29
CA LYS A 156 23.18 13.44 -3.94
C LYS A 156 22.71 14.84 -3.62
N VAL A 157 21.75 14.95 -2.71
CA VAL A 157 21.18 16.22 -2.26
C VAL A 157 21.79 16.61 -0.94
N THR A 158 22.36 17.81 -0.85
CA THR A 158 22.88 18.37 0.39
C THR A 158 22.07 19.62 0.74
N THR A 159 21.43 19.59 1.91
CA THR A 159 20.66 20.73 2.41
C THR A 159 21.57 21.84 2.91
N LYS A 160 21.04 23.06 3.05
CA LYS A 160 21.75 24.21 3.62
C LYS A 160 22.25 23.95 5.04
N SER A 161 21.59 23.05 5.79
CA SER A 161 22.01 22.63 7.13
C SER A 161 23.10 21.55 7.14
N GLY A 162 23.63 21.17 5.98
CA GLY A 162 24.70 20.18 5.85
C GLY A 162 24.22 18.71 5.87
N ARG A 163 22.92 18.44 5.92
CA ARG A 163 22.39 17.08 5.82
C ARG A 163 22.45 16.61 4.37
N THR A 164 22.89 15.39 4.16
CA THR A 164 23.03 14.80 2.82
C THR A 164 22.23 13.51 2.72
N ILE A 165 21.54 13.34 1.59
CA ILE A 165 20.87 12.12 1.19
C ILE A 165 21.20 11.80 -0.26
N THR A 166 21.36 10.51 -0.58
CA THR A 166 21.52 10.03 -1.96
C THR A 166 20.29 9.20 -2.32
N ALA A 167 19.62 9.57 -3.38
CA ALA A 167 18.36 8.94 -3.78
C ALA A 167 18.19 8.91 -5.31
N THR A 168 17.18 8.19 -5.79
CA THR A 168 16.82 8.14 -7.21
C THR A 168 16.35 9.50 -7.71
N LYS A 169 16.41 9.73 -9.03
CA LYS A 169 15.96 10.96 -9.71
C LYS A 169 14.44 11.13 -9.75
N ALA A 170 13.72 10.58 -8.79
CA ALA A 170 12.27 10.70 -8.76
C ALA A 170 11.81 12.15 -8.52
N LYS A 171 10.71 12.53 -9.15
CA LYS A 171 10.09 13.88 -9.01
C LYS A 171 9.44 14.01 -7.62
N GLY A 172 10.21 14.21 -6.58
CA GLY A 172 9.69 14.28 -5.21
C GLY A 172 10.59 14.98 -4.19
N PHE A 173 11.59 15.71 -4.67
CA PHE A 173 12.42 16.58 -3.83
C PHE A 173 12.07 18.04 -4.02
#